data_a895a35e79af5770dce06351de1c087f
#
_entry.id   a895a35e79af5770dce06351de1c087f
#
_cell.length_a   1.000
_cell.length_b   1.000
_cell.length_c   1.000
_cell.angle_alpha   90.00
_cell.angle_beta   90.00
_cell.angle_gamma   90.00
#
_symmetry.space_group_name_H-M   'P 1'
#
loop_
_entity.id
_entity.type
_entity.pdbx_description
1 polymer ?
#
loop_
_entity_poly.entity_id
_entity_poly.type
_entity_poly.pdbx_seq_one_letter_code
_entity_poly.pdbx_strand_id
1 'polypeptide(L)'
;MHAWLCENPVGVDALVWKELPTPVPRAGEVLVEIKAASLNFPDLLIVQNKYQMKPPLPFVPGSEFSGIVQELGEGVTHLKPGQRVACLSGTGGFGTHAVVPAQACVLLPDGFAMVDAAAFIMTYATSHHALIDRAALRTGETVLVLGAAGGVGTAAIQIAKAVGARVIAAASTDDKCAMCASLGADATINYSTQNLRESLKALTGGKGPDVIYDPVGGDFAEPVFRSIAWRGRYLVVGFAAGPIPSLPLNLALLKGASIVGVFWGDYARREPASNAAMMVELARWYGEGKIKPVIDSTMPLAELKAAYAHMGTRGVKGKLVMVS
;
A
#
# COMPACT_ATOMS: atom_id res chain seq x y z
N MET A 1 -28.32 1.48 0.51
CA MET A 1 -26.96 1.85 0.92
C MET A 1 -26.55 3.18 0.32
N HIS A 2 -25.57 3.87 0.91
CA HIS A 2 -24.96 5.04 0.30
C HIS A 2 -23.60 4.70 -0.28
N ALA A 3 -23.24 5.26 -1.43
CA ALA A 3 -21.91 5.03 -2.04
C ALA A 3 -21.49 6.18 -2.96
N TRP A 4 -20.19 6.34 -3.13
CA TRP A 4 -19.62 7.12 -4.21
C TRP A 4 -19.69 6.31 -5.51
N LEU A 5 -20.26 6.89 -6.56
CA LEU A 5 -20.41 6.23 -7.85
C LEU A 5 -19.54 6.91 -8.91
N CYS A 6 -18.75 6.11 -9.61
CA CYS A 6 -18.03 6.52 -10.80
C CYS A 6 -18.84 6.14 -12.04
N GLU A 7 -19.51 7.13 -12.63
CA GLU A 7 -20.27 6.99 -13.88
C GLU A 7 -19.39 7.29 -15.10
N ASN A 8 -18.36 8.14 -14.89
CA ASN A 8 -17.39 8.53 -15.91
C ASN A 8 -16.00 8.66 -15.26
N PRO A 9 -14.97 7.90 -15.68
CA PRO A 9 -13.67 7.87 -15.03
C PRO A 9 -12.74 9.00 -15.52
N VAL A 10 -13.17 10.24 -15.34
CA VAL A 10 -12.44 11.46 -15.72
C VAL A 10 -11.81 12.17 -14.51
N GLY A 11 -11.91 11.59 -13.33
CA GLY A 11 -11.30 12.10 -12.10
C GLY A 11 -12.27 12.14 -10.90
N VAL A 12 -11.72 12.54 -9.75
CA VAL A 12 -12.43 12.56 -8.46
C VAL A 12 -13.65 13.48 -8.47
N ASP A 13 -13.57 14.61 -9.19
CA ASP A 13 -14.67 15.59 -9.24
C ASP A 13 -15.93 15.02 -9.88
N ALA A 14 -15.79 14.02 -10.76
CA ALA A 14 -16.92 13.35 -11.43
C ALA A 14 -17.59 12.27 -10.57
N LEU A 15 -17.04 11.94 -9.40
CA LEU A 15 -17.68 11.01 -8.47
C LEU A 15 -18.95 11.63 -7.88
N VAL A 16 -19.98 10.83 -7.72
CA VAL A 16 -21.29 11.27 -7.20
C VAL A 16 -21.65 10.44 -5.98
N TRP A 17 -21.96 11.11 -4.86
CA TRP A 17 -22.50 10.47 -3.67
C TRP A 17 -23.99 10.20 -3.88
N LYS A 18 -24.41 8.92 -3.85
CA LYS A 18 -25.77 8.50 -4.13
C LYS A 18 -26.29 7.48 -3.13
N GLU A 19 -27.60 7.49 -2.92
CA GLU A 19 -28.31 6.37 -2.35
C GLU A 19 -28.58 5.33 -3.45
N LEU A 20 -28.24 4.07 -3.18
CA LEU A 20 -28.36 2.92 -4.08
C LEU A 20 -29.08 1.77 -3.36
N PRO A 21 -29.76 0.87 -4.05
CA PRO A 21 -30.19 -0.39 -3.46
C PRO A 21 -29.00 -1.14 -2.84
N THR A 22 -29.21 -1.75 -1.68
CA THR A 22 -28.17 -2.63 -1.10
C THR A 22 -28.04 -3.86 -1.99
N PRO A 23 -26.81 -4.20 -2.45
CA PRO A 23 -26.63 -5.35 -3.33
C PRO A 23 -26.84 -6.66 -2.58
N VAL A 24 -27.28 -7.69 -3.31
CA VAL A 24 -27.51 -9.03 -2.77
C VAL A 24 -26.37 -9.94 -3.22
N PRO A 25 -25.73 -10.70 -2.32
CA PRO A 25 -24.63 -11.59 -2.67
C PRO A 25 -25.11 -12.79 -3.50
N ARG A 26 -24.37 -13.11 -4.56
CA ARG A 26 -24.58 -14.31 -5.39
C ARG A 26 -23.83 -15.50 -4.80
N ALA A 27 -23.95 -16.67 -5.43
CA ALA A 27 -23.18 -17.85 -5.04
C ALA A 27 -21.66 -17.53 -4.98
N GLY A 28 -21.01 -17.88 -3.86
CA GLY A 28 -19.60 -17.63 -3.59
C GLY A 28 -19.26 -16.21 -3.15
N GLU A 29 -20.25 -15.31 -3.01
CA GLU A 29 -20.07 -13.92 -2.59
C GLU A 29 -20.61 -13.69 -1.17
N VAL A 30 -20.21 -12.59 -0.55
CA VAL A 30 -20.73 -12.12 0.74
C VAL A 30 -21.06 -10.63 0.68
N LEU A 31 -22.08 -10.22 1.41
CA LEU A 31 -22.38 -8.82 1.69
C LEU A 31 -21.64 -8.40 2.95
N VAL A 32 -20.85 -7.34 2.84
CA VAL A 32 -20.11 -6.75 3.96
C VAL A 32 -20.63 -5.35 4.23
N GLU A 33 -21.01 -5.08 5.48
CA GLU A 33 -21.22 -3.73 5.99
C GLU A 33 -19.86 -3.09 6.28
N ILE A 34 -19.49 -2.05 5.54
CA ILE A 34 -18.20 -1.40 5.61
C ILE A 34 -18.13 -0.50 6.85
N LYS A 35 -17.10 -0.65 7.66
CA LYS A 35 -16.83 0.19 8.83
C LYS A 35 -15.67 1.16 8.61
N ALA A 36 -14.71 0.77 7.76
CA ALA A 36 -13.61 1.64 7.37
C ALA A 36 -13.10 1.24 5.96
N ALA A 37 -12.68 2.22 5.17
CA ALA A 37 -12.09 2.02 3.85
C ALA A 37 -10.93 2.98 3.65
N SER A 38 -9.79 2.50 3.18
CA SER A 38 -8.62 3.36 3.00
C SER A 38 -8.41 3.81 1.57
N LEU A 39 -7.86 5.02 1.41
CA LEU A 39 -7.44 5.50 0.10
C LEU A 39 -6.10 4.86 -0.29
N ASN A 40 -6.05 4.35 -1.51
CA ASN A 40 -4.84 3.86 -2.15
C ASN A 40 -4.56 4.64 -3.44
N PHE A 41 -3.28 4.77 -3.81
CA PHE A 41 -2.90 5.47 -5.04
C PHE A 41 -3.53 4.86 -6.31
N PRO A 42 -3.66 3.51 -6.45
CA PRO A 42 -4.41 2.90 -7.52
C PRO A 42 -5.87 3.37 -7.63
N ASP A 43 -6.56 3.61 -6.52
CA ASP A 43 -7.96 4.08 -6.55
C ASP A 43 -8.10 5.42 -7.30
N LEU A 44 -7.13 6.34 -7.06
CA LEU A 44 -7.06 7.61 -7.79
C LEU A 44 -6.84 7.40 -9.29
N LEU A 45 -5.95 6.48 -9.66
CA LEU A 45 -5.65 6.18 -11.07
C LEU A 45 -6.83 5.49 -11.77
N ILE A 46 -7.57 4.65 -11.06
CA ILE A 46 -8.76 3.95 -11.58
C ILE A 46 -9.84 4.96 -11.97
N VAL A 47 -10.17 5.90 -11.08
CA VAL A 47 -11.20 6.92 -11.36
C VAL A 47 -10.75 7.96 -12.40
N GLN A 48 -9.46 7.96 -12.78
CA GLN A 48 -8.90 8.75 -13.88
C GLN A 48 -8.69 7.95 -15.17
N ASN A 49 -9.10 6.66 -15.21
CA ASN A 49 -8.85 5.73 -16.32
C ASN A 49 -7.34 5.55 -16.66
N LYS A 50 -6.46 5.71 -15.66
CA LYS A 50 -4.98 5.64 -15.82
C LYS A 50 -4.37 4.39 -15.21
N TYR A 51 -5.17 3.45 -14.74
CA TYR A 51 -4.70 2.19 -14.15
C TYR A 51 -4.93 1.01 -15.10
N GLN A 52 -4.20 -0.10 -14.86
CA GLN A 52 -4.33 -1.32 -15.67
C GLN A 52 -5.71 -1.98 -15.52
N MET A 53 -6.27 -1.96 -14.31
CA MET A 53 -7.62 -2.42 -14.04
C MET A 53 -8.64 -1.35 -14.45
N LYS A 54 -9.60 -1.72 -15.28
CA LYS A 54 -10.68 -0.85 -15.77
C LYS A 54 -12.03 -1.50 -15.45
N PRO A 55 -12.63 -1.19 -14.28
CA PRO A 55 -13.91 -1.73 -13.92
C PRO A 55 -15.01 -1.32 -14.93
N PRO A 56 -16.00 -2.17 -15.17
CA PRO A 56 -17.17 -1.77 -15.97
C PRO A 56 -17.92 -0.64 -15.28
N LEU A 57 -18.39 0.32 -16.07
CA LEU A 57 -19.15 1.47 -15.58
C LEU A 57 -20.66 1.14 -15.48
N PRO A 58 -21.39 1.70 -14.50
CA PRO A 58 -20.85 2.46 -13.36
C PRO A 58 -20.28 1.55 -12.27
N PHE A 59 -19.34 2.04 -11.46
CA PHE A 59 -18.80 1.27 -10.33
C PHE A 59 -18.61 2.15 -9.08
N VAL A 60 -18.57 1.50 -7.91
CA VAL A 60 -18.17 2.12 -6.63
C VAL A 60 -16.65 1.96 -6.50
N PRO A 61 -15.86 3.04 -6.41
CA PRO A 61 -14.41 2.93 -6.22
C PRO A 61 -14.05 2.49 -4.79
N GLY A 62 -12.74 2.36 -4.52
CA GLY A 62 -12.19 1.91 -3.25
C GLY A 62 -11.86 0.43 -3.25
N SER A 63 -10.56 0.13 -3.23
CA SER A 63 -10.06 -1.25 -3.39
C SER A 63 -9.96 -2.01 -2.07
N GLU A 64 -9.79 -1.30 -0.95
CA GLU A 64 -9.44 -1.88 0.35
C GLU A 64 -10.34 -1.34 1.46
N PHE A 65 -10.94 -2.24 2.24
CA PHE A 65 -11.82 -1.87 3.34
C PHE A 65 -11.91 -2.97 4.40
N SER A 66 -12.47 -2.64 5.54
CA SER A 66 -12.84 -3.57 6.61
C SER A 66 -14.30 -3.41 6.99
N GLY A 67 -14.90 -4.47 7.49
CA GLY A 67 -16.32 -4.44 7.83
C GLY A 67 -16.79 -5.71 8.51
N ILE A 68 -18.10 -5.86 8.55
CA ILE A 68 -18.80 -6.97 9.19
C ILE A 68 -19.61 -7.71 8.11
N VAL A 69 -19.42 -9.01 8.03
CA VAL A 69 -20.23 -9.88 7.14
C VAL A 69 -21.68 -9.81 7.56
N GLN A 70 -22.58 -9.45 6.65
CA GLN A 70 -24.02 -9.35 6.88
C GLN A 70 -24.76 -10.57 6.33
N GLU A 71 -24.50 -10.92 5.06
CA GLU A 71 -25.18 -11.99 4.35
C GLU A 71 -24.17 -12.83 3.58
N LEU A 72 -24.52 -14.10 3.39
CA LEU A 72 -23.73 -15.07 2.64
C LEU A 72 -24.51 -15.49 1.39
N GLY A 73 -23.84 -15.50 0.25
CA GLY A 73 -24.33 -16.17 -0.94
C GLY A 73 -24.23 -17.70 -0.82
N GLU A 74 -24.90 -18.39 -1.71
CA GLU A 74 -24.89 -19.85 -1.77
C GLU A 74 -23.48 -20.41 -1.86
N GLY A 75 -23.18 -21.52 -1.14
CA GLY A 75 -21.89 -22.20 -1.16
C GLY A 75 -20.79 -21.58 -0.30
N VAL A 76 -21.02 -20.45 0.35
CA VAL A 76 -20.05 -19.87 1.29
C VAL A 76 -20.15 -20.59 2.64
N THR A 77 -19.07 -21.32 3.02
CA THR A 77 -19.07 -22.15 4.24
C THR A 77 -18.00 -21.72 5.27
N HIS A 78 -17.01 -20.93 4.83
CA HIS A 78 -15.87 -20.55 5.69
C HIS A 78 -16.04 -19.20 6.39
N LEU A 79 -17.11 -18.48 6.10
CA LEU A 79 -17.49 -17.22 6.77
C LEU A 79 -18.87 -17.37 7.43
N LYS A 80 -19.15 -16.47 8.38
CA LYS A 80 -20.45 -16.38 9.07
C LYS A 80 -20.88 -14.93 9.21
N PRO A 81 -22.20 -14.64 9.19
CA PRO A 81 -22.71 -13.31 9.55
C PRO A 81 -22.19 -12.87 10.92
N GLY A 82 -21.90 -11.59 11.06
CA GLY A 82 -21.31 -10.99 12.26
C GLY A 82 -19.80 -11.06 12.35
N GLN A 83 -19.12 -11.83 11.49
CA GLN A 83 -17.66 -11.88 11.49
C GLN A 83 -17.02 -10.60 10.95
N ARG A 84 -15.91 -10.22 11.55
CA ARG A 84 -15.09 -9.07 11.18
C ARG A 84 -14.10 -9.47 10.11
N VAL A 85 -14.06 -8.70 9.02
CA VAL A 85 -13.20 -9.01 7.86
C VAL A 85 -12.46 -7.76 7.37
N ALA A 86 -11.28 -7.98 6.80
CA ALA A 86 -10.63 -7.06 5.88
C ALA A 86 -10.78 -7.61 4.46
N CYS A 87 -11.03 -6.72 3.51
CA CYS A 87 -11.26 -7.08 2.12
C CYS A 87 -10.36 -6.28 1.18
N LEU A 88 -9.85 -6.95 0.16
CA LEU A 88 -9.25 -6.31 -0.99
C LEU A 88 -9.96 -6.81 -2.25
N SER A 89 -10.86 -5.99 -2.78
CA SER A 89 -11.77 -6.34 -3.89
C SER A 89 -11.47 -5.60 -5.19
N GLY A 90 -10.61 -4.57 -5.13
CA GLY A 90 -10.34 -3.69 -6.26
C GLY A 90 -11.36 -2.58 -6.46
N THR A 91 -12.62 -2.76 -6.04
CA THR A 91 -13.70 -1.77 -6.07
C THR A 91 -14.68 -2.04 -4.92
N GLY A 92 -15.61 -1.11 -4.67
CA GLY A 92 -16.70 -1.28 -3.71
C GLY A 92 -16.48 -0.61 -2.36
N GLY A 93 -15.23 -0.29 -1.98
CA GLY A 93 -14.87 0.15 -0.63
C GLY A 93 -15.42 1.52 -0.24
N PHE A 94 -15.71 2.40 -1.18
CA PHE A 94 -16.27 3.73 -0.86
C PHE A 94 -17.80 3.75 -0.91
N GLY A 95 -18.39 2.74 -0.31
CA GLY A 95 -19.80 2.60 -0.01
C GLY A 95 -20.01 2.16 1.43
N THR A 96 -21.27 2.22 1.92
CA THR A 96 -21.61 1.69 3.26
C THR A 96 -21.68 0.16 3.27
N HIS A 97 -21.87 -0.46 2.09
CA HIS A 97 -21.94 -1.91 1.89
C HIS A 97 -21.26 -2.29 0.59
N ALA A 98 -20.66 -3.47 0.54
CA ALA A 98 -20.14 -4.05 -0.68
C ALA A 98 -20.42 -5.56 -0.74
N VAL A 99 -20.69 -6.05 -1.95
CA VAL A 99 -20.65 -7.49 -2.25
C VAL A 99 -19.29 -7.83 -2.82
N VAL A 100 -18.64 -8.84 -2.24
CA VAL A 100 -17.31 -9.29 -2.65
C VAL A 100 -17.24 -10.81 -2.70
N PRO A 101 -16.35 -11.40 -3.52
CA PRO A 101 -16.05 -12.82 -3.41
C PRO A 101 -15.64 -13.18 -1.99
N ALA A 102 -16.20 -14.23 -1.42
CA ALA A 102 -15.90 -14.65 -0.06
C ALA A 102 -14.40 -14.92 0.17
N GLN A 103 -13.68 -15.31 -0.89
CA GLN A 103 -12.23 -15.53 -0.89
C GLN A 103 -11.41 -14.22 -0.79
N ALA A 104 -12.00 -13.06 -1.08
CA ALA A 104 -11.37 -11.76 -0.92
C ALA A 104 -11.44 -11.25 0.53
N CYS A 105 -12.14 -11.96 1.41
CA CYS A 105 -12.30 -11.62 2.81
C CYS A 105 -11.26 -12.34 3.67
N VAL A 106 -10.51 -11.57 4.44
CA VAL A 106 -9.57 -12.07 5.46
C VAL A 106 -10.21 -11.87 6.83
N LEU A 107 -10.41 -12.96 7.57
CA LEU A 107 -10.92 -12.89 8.93
C LEU A 107 -9.97 -12.09 9.83
N LEU A 108 -10.52 -11.16 10.57
CA LEU A 108 -9.75 -10.36 11.52
C LEU A 108 -9.66 -11.06 12.88
N PRO A 109 -8.44 -11.20 13.44
CA PRO A 109 -8.28 -11.63 14.82
C PRO A 109 -8.96 -10.66 15.80
N ASP A 110 -9.26 -11.16 16.99
CA ASP A 110 -9.72 -10.31 18.09
C ASP A 110 -8.68 -9.23 18.39
N GLY A 111 -9.15 -7.99 18.65
CA GLY A 111 -8.29 -6.85 18.92
C GLY A 111 -7.73 -6.12 17.69
N PHE A 112 -7.87 -6.65 16.47
CA PHE A 112 -7.48 -5.93 15.25
C PHE A 112 -8.47 -4.77 15.00
N ALA A 113 -8.01 -3.52 15.07
CA ALA A 113 -8.89 -2.36 14.85
C ALA A 113 -9.37 -2.29 13.39
N MET A 114 -10.66 -1.92 13.17
CA MET A 114 -11.23 -1.82 11.82
C MET A 114 -10.47 -0.81 10.95
N VAL A 115 -10.08 0.33 11.51
CA VAL A 115 -9.32 1.37 10.82
C VAL A 115 -7.95 0.84 10.38
N ASP A 116 -7.25 0.12 11.26
CA ASP A 116 -5.96 -0.51 10.92
C ASP A 116 -6.16 -1.57 9.82
N ALA A 117 -7.18 -2.41 9.96
CA ALA A 117 -7.48 -3.49 9.02
C ALA A 117 -7.78 -2.97 7.60
N ALA A 118 -8.50 -1.83 7.50
CA ALA A 118 -8.78 -1.18 6.23
C ALA A 118 -7.54 -0.59 5.53
N ALA A 119 -6.42 -0.41 6.23
CA ALA A 119 -5.19 0.19 5.73
C ALA A 119 -4.02 -0.80 5.66
N PHE A 120 -4.28 -2.09 5.86
CA PHE A 120 -3.26 -3.09 6.13
C PHE A 120 -2.85 -3.89 4.89
N ILE A 121 -3.84 -4.46 4.17
CA ILE A 121 -3.56 -5.47 3.14
C ILE A 121 -2.69 -4.88 2.02
N MET A 122 -3.14 -3.80 1.38
CA MET A 122 -2.45 -3.22 0.23
C MET A 122 -1.01 -2.82 0.58
N THR A 123 -0.81 -2.17 1.72
CA THR A 123 0.49 -1.59 2.08
C THR A 123 1.47 -2.64 2.59
N TYR A 124 1.03 -3.50 3.51
CA TYR A 124 1.92 -4.49 4.14
C TYR A 124 2.18 -5.68 3.23
N ALA A 125 1.17 -6.18 2.51
CA ALA A 125 1.38 -7.27 1.58
C ALA A 125 2.28 -6.87 0.39
N THR A 126 2.09 -5.67 -0.17
CA THR A 126 3.00 -5.14 -1.19
C THR A 126 4.43 -5.03 -0.67
N SER A 127 4.62 -4.46 0.52
CA SER A 127 5.96 -4.24 1.08
C SER A 127 6.63 -5.54 1.53
N HIS A 128 5.87 -6.49 2.05
CA HIS A 128 6.39 -7.83 2.39
C HIS A 128 6.81 -8.58 1.12
N HIS A 129 5.94 -8.66 0.12
CA HIS A 129 6.28 -9.25 -1.18
C HIS A 129 7.54 -8.62 -1.76
N ALA A 130 7.66 -7.28 -1.72
CA ALA A 130 8.83 -6.56 -2.21
C ALA A 130 10.12 -6.94 -1.47
N LEU A 131 10.11 -6.85 -0.14
CA LEU A 131 11.31 -6.95 0.66
C LEU A 131 11.69 -8.41 0.96
N ILE A 132 10.72 -9.26 1.28
CA ILE A 132 11.00 -10.64 1.71
C ILE A 132 11.08 -11.57 0.50
N ASP A 133 10.08 -11.56 -0.37
CA ASP A 133 10.06 -12.45 -1.52
C ASP A 133 10.97 -11.94 -2.66
N ARG A 134 10.74 -10.71 -3.15
CA ARG A 134 11.45 -10.22 -4.34
C ARG A 134 12.90 -9.83 -4.07
N ALA A 135 13.16 -9.15 -2.96
CA ALA A 135 14.52 -8.75 -2.59
C ALA A 135 15.29 -9.82 -1.82
N ALA A 136 14.61 -10.82 -1.22
CA ALA A 136 15.22 -11.74 -0.26
C ALA A 136 16.08 -10.99 0.78
N LEU A 137 15.48 -9.96 1.40
CA LEU A 137 16.16 -9.06 2.36
C LEU A 137 16.69 -9.85 3.55
N ARG A 138 17.92 -9.56 3.96
CA ARG A 138 18.60 -10.26 5.05
C ARG A 138 18.89 -9.31 6.22
N THR A 139 18.96 -9.88 7.40
CA THR A 139 19.47 -9.18 8.60
C THR A 139 20.81 -8.50 8.33
N GLY A 140 20.96 -7.25 8.74
CA GLY A 140 22.17 -6.44 8.58
C GLY A 140 22.34 -5.76 7.23
N GLU A 141 21.54 -6.08 6.21
CA GLU A 141 21.53 -5.33 4.96
C GLU A 141 20.95 -3.92 5.16
N THR A 142 21.35 -2.99 4.32
CA THR A 142 20.86 -1.61 4.34
C THR A 142 19.79 -1.42 3.27
N VAL A 143 18.59 -0.97 3.68
CA VAL A 143 17.47 -0.64 2.80
C VAL A 143 17.31 0.87 2.71
N LEU A 144 17.30 1.43 1.50
CA LEU A 144 16.78 2.77 1.23
C LEU A 144 15.30 2.67 0.92
N VAL A 145 14.47 3.41 1.63
CA VAL A 145 13.03 3.54 1.34
C VAL A 145 12.75 4.94 0.81
N LEU A 146 12.37 5.07 -0.46
CA LEU A 146 11.87 6.31 -1.05
C LEU A 146 10.39 6.50 -0.72
N GLY A 147 9.92 7.76 -0.65
CA GLY A 147 8.54 8.04 -0.25
C GLY A 147 8.18 7.42 1.11
N ALA A 148 9.16 7.39 2.01
CA ALA A 148 9.16 6.62 3.24
C ALA A 148 7.99 6.94 4.19
N ALA A 149 7.44 8.16 4.11
CA ALA A 149 6.32 8.60 4.91
C ALA A 149 4.93 8.24 4.34
N GLY A 150 4.86 7.67 3.14
CA GLY A 150 3.61 7.17 2.55
C GLY A 150 3.21 5.79 3.07
N GLY A 151 1.99 5.32 2.74
CA GLY A 151 1.47 4.05 3.26
C GLY A 151 2.39 2.85 3.04
N VAL A 152 2.84 2.59 1.81
CA VAL A 152 3.78 1.49 1.53
C VAL A 152 5.18 1.75 2.09
N GLY A 153 5.59 3.03 2.21
CA GLY A 153 6.88 3.40 2.77
C GLY A 153 6.95 3.12 4.28
N THR A 154 5.93 3.50 5.03
CA THR A 154 5.84 3.21 6.47
C THR A 154 5.79 1.71 6.75
N ALA A 155 5.08 0.95 5.93
CA ALA A 155 5.06 -0.50 6.00
C ALA A 155 6.44 -1.12 5.68
N ALA A 156 7.14 -0.61 4.66
CA ALA A 156 8.47 -1.07 4.30
C ALA A 156 9.50 -0.83 5.41
N ILE A 157 9.46 0.33 6.08
CA ILE A 157 10.32 0.60 7.25
C ILE A 157 10.11 -0.47 8.32
N GLN A 158 8.85 -0.68 8.73
CA GLN A 158 8.53 -1.60 9.83
C GLN A 158 8.89 -3.06 9.46
N ILE A 159 8.59 -3.51 8.26
CA ILE A 159 8.94 -4.85 7.78
C ILE A 159 10.47 -5.03 7.75
N ALA A 160 11.21 -4.08 7.20
CA ALA A 160 12.67 -4.14 7.16
C ALA A 160 13.27 -4.19 8.58
N LYS A 161 12.70 -3.43 9.53
CA LYS A 161 13.12 -3.48 10.95
C LYS A 161 12.76 -4.81 11.60
N ALA A 162 11.60 -5.40 11.28
CA ALA A 162 11.20 -6.70 11.83
C ALA A 162 12.15 -7.84 11.44
N VAL A 163 12.82 -7.75 10.28
CA VAL A 163 13.84 -8.72 9.83
C VAL A 163 15.27 -8.34 10.22
N GLY A 164 15.46 -7.23 10.95
CA GLY A 164 16.79 -6.81 11.43
C GLY A 164 17.64 -6.08 10.40
N ALA A 165 17.04 -5.49 9.37
CA ALA A 165 17.76 -4.65 8.42
C ALA A 165 18.02 -3.23 8.97
N ARG A 166 19.04 -2.56 8.44
CA ARG A 166 19.27 -1.14 8.63
C ARG A 166 18.44 -0.34 7.62
N VAL A 167 17.68 0.65 8.07
CA VAL A 167 16.77 1.43 7.23
C VAL A 167 17.24 2.88 7.11
N ILE A 168 17.39 3.35 5.87
CA ILE A 168 17.50 4.77 5.53
C ILE A 168 16.19 5.20 4.91
N ALA A 169 15.46 6.10 5.55
CA ALA A 169 14.18 6.60 5.08
C ALA A 169 14.33 7.95 4.39
N ALA A 170 13.87 8.06 3.14
CA ALA A 170 13.89 9.33 2.39
C ALA A 170 12.48 9.91 2.28
N ALA A 171 12.30 11.13 2.77
CA ALA A 171 11.03 11.84 2.81
C ALA A 171 11.18 13.31 2.40
N SER A 172 10.06 14.03 2.21
CA SER A 172 10.03 15.39 1.64
C SER A 172 10.11 16.52 2.67
N THR A 173 9.96 16.23 3.96
CA THR A 173 9.99 17.24 5.03
C THR A 173 10.62 16.65 6.29
N ASP A 174 11.14 17.53 7.16
CA ASP A 174 11.74 17.11 8.43
C ASP A 174 10.72 16.42 9.35
N ASP A 175 9.49 16.86 9.35
CA ASP A 175 8.36 16.24 10.07
C ASP A 175 8.11 14.79 9.63
N LYS A 176 8.18 14.53 8.32
CA LYS A 176 8.07 13.18 7.76
C LYS A 176 9.29 12.34 8.10
N CYS A 177 10.47 12.93 8.07
CA CYS A 177 11.69 12.28 8.51
C CYS A 177 11.62 11.89 9.99
N ALA A 178 11.14 12.79 10.86
CA ALA A 178 10.96 12.51 12.29
C ALA A 178 9.97 11.36 12.53
N MET A 179 8.85 11.32 11.79
CA MET A 179 7.92 10.18 11.84
C MET A 179 8.60 8.88 11.37
N CYS A 180 9.36 8.90 10.27
CA CYS A 180 10.07 7.70 9.82
C CYS A 180 11.08 7.20 10.87
N ALA A 181 11.78 8.11 11.56
CA ALA A 181 12.67 7.76 12.65
C ALA A 181 11.91 7.11 13.83
N SER A 182 10.72 7.63 14.19
CA SER A 182 9.88 7.02 15.24
C SER A 182 9.36 5.63 14.87
N LEU A 183 9.29 5.29 13.59
CA LEU A 183 8.95 3.94 13.09
C LEU A 183 10.15 3.00 13.06
N GLY A 184 11.33 3.46 13.49
CA GLY A 184 12.54 2.66 13.59
C GLY A 184 13.55 2.85 12.45
N ALA A 185 13.39 3.83 11.56
CA ALA A 185 14.43 4.13 10.58
C ALA A 185 15.73 4.57 11.29
N ASP A 186 16.86 3.95 10.92
CA ASP A 186 18.16 4.20 11.54
C ASP A 186 18.78 5.52 11.08
N ALA A 187 18.38 6.02 9.92
CA ALA A 187 18.73 7.33 9.39
C ALA A 187 17.64 7.87 8.48
N THR A 188 17.56 9.19 8.34
CA THR A 188 16.60 9.84 7.46
C THR A 188 17.29 10.83 6.52
N ILE A 189 16.68 11.05 5.36
CA ILE A 189 17.12 12.05 4.36
C ILE A 189 15.91 12.88 3.97
N ASN A 190 15.97 14.20 4.23
CA ASN A 190 15.03 15.15 3.64
C ASN A 190 15.50 15.53 2.24
N TYR A 191 14.97 14.86 1.22
CA TYR A 191 15.39 15.07 -0.17
C TYR A 191 14.98 16.43 -0.77
N SER A 192 14.16 17.23 -0.06
CA SER A 192 13.84 18.60 -0.48
C SER A 192 14.95 19.61 -0.13
N THR A 193 15.75 19.29 0.88
CA THR A 193 16.81 20.19 1.41
C THR A 193 18.20 19.58 1.31
N GLN A 194 18.32 18.26 1.11
CA GLN A 194 19.58 17.52 1.09
C GLN A 194 19.80 16.86 -0.27
N ASN A 195 21.06 16.78 -0.70
CA ASN A 195 21.41 15.99 -1.87
C ASN A 195 21.36 14.50 -1.52
N LEU A 196 20.38 13.80 -2.12
CA LEU A 196 20.10 12.39 -1.83
C LEU A 196 21.32 11.48 -2.05
N ARG A 197 22.07 11.69 -3.13
CA ARG A 197 23.24 10.86 -3.48
C ARG A 197 24.40 11.07 -2.49
N GLU A 198 24.68 12.31 -2.12
CA GLU A 198 25.76 12.64 -1.17
C GLU A 198 25.41 12.12 0.23
N SER A 199 24.15 12.31 0.66
CA SER A 199 23.64 11.78 1.92
C SER A 199 23.73 10.25 1.98
N LEU A 200 23.35 9.54 0.91
CA LEU A 200 23.50 8.09 0.83
C LEU A 200 24.94 7.66 0.92
N LYS A 201 25.85 8.34 0.21
CA LYS A 201 27.29 8.06 0.28
C LYS A 201 27.83 8.21 1.69
N ALA A 202 27.48 9.29 2.38
CA ALA A 202 27.92 9.54 3.77
C ALA A 202 27.35 8.49 4.72
N LEU A 203 26.03 8.21 4.66
CA LEU A 203 25.36 7.28 5.56
C LEU A 203 25.77 5.81 5.38
N THR A 204 26.27 5.44 4.21
CA THR A 204 26.70 4.05 3.90
C THR A 204 28.19 3.88 3.80
N GLY A 205 29.00 4.90 4.14
CA GLY A 205 30.45 4.86 3.99
C GLY A 205 30.89 4.61 2.54
N GLY A 206 30.11 5.07 1.59
CA GLY A 206 30.35 4.91 0.15
C GLY A 206 29.94 3.58 -0.46
N LYS A 207 29.49 2.60 0.33
CA LYS A 207 29.06 1.28 -0.18
C LYS A 207 27.71 1.34 -0.92
N GLY A 208 26.82 2.23 -0.51
CA GLY A 208 25.44 2.32 -0.98
C GLY A 208 24.49 1.34 -0.26
N PRO A 209 23.16 1.48 -0.46
CA PRO A 209 22.16 0.57 0.07
C PRO A 209 22.15 -0.75 -0.70
N ASP A 210 21.94 -1.86 0.02
CA ASP A 210 21.83 -3.21 -0.56
C ASP A 210 20.49 -3.39 -1.28
N VAL A 211 19.44 -2.74 -0.76
CA VAL A 211 18.10 -2.74 -1.34
C VAL A 211 17.60 -1.31 -1.46
N ILE A 212 17.00 -0.98 -2.60
CA ILE A 212 16.28 0.27 -2.81
C ILE A 212 14.80 -0.07 -3.01
N TYR A 213 13.94 0.40 -2.13
CA TYR A 213 12.49 0.28 -2.23
C TYR A 213 11.93 1.57 -2.83
N ASP A 214 11.49 1.51 -4.09
CA ASP A 214 11.05 2.69 -4.83
C ASP A 214 9.58 2.63 -5.27
N PRO A 215 8.65 3.25 -4.52
CA PRO A 215 7.27 3.49 -4.92
C PRO A 215 7.08 4.83 -5.63
N VAL A 216 8.14 5.63 -5.80
CA VAL A 216 8.10 7.04 -6.26
C VAL A 216 8.44 7.15 -7.75
N GLY A 217 9.54 6.54 -8.17
CA GLY A 217 10.05 6.67 -9.54
C GLY A 217 10.50 8.10 -9.90
N GLY A 218 10.24 8.50 -11.15
CA GLY A 218 10.57 9.84 -11.64
C GLY A 218 12.07 10.15 -11.55
N ASP A 219 12.39 11.41 -11.26
CA ASP A 219 13.78 11.91 -11.24
C ASP A 219 14.64 11.35 -10.12
N PHE A 220 14.05 10.67 -9.13
CA PHE A 220 14.81 10.01 -8.05
C PHE A 220 15.46 8.70 -8.49
N ALA A 221 14.89 8.01 -9.48
CA ALA A 221 15.25 6.65 -9.82
C ALA A 221 16.73 6.50 -10.23
N GLU A 222 17.23 7.27 -11.17
CA GLU A 222 18.61 7.17 -11.63
C GLU A 222 19.64 7.58 -10.57
N PRO A 223 19.51 8.71 -9.86
CA PRO A 223 20.43 9.10 -8.80
C PRO A 223 20.56 8.05 -7.70
N VAL A 224 19.47 7.44 -7.25
CA VAL A 224 19.54 6.40 -6.21
C VAL A 224 20.07 5.08 -6.76
N PHE A 225 19.75 4.72 -8.01
CA PHE A 225 20.30 3.53 -8.66
C PHE A 225 21.84 3.64 -8.84
N ARG A 226 22.34 4.83 -9.17
CA ARG A 226 23.80 5.10 -9.19
C ARG A 226 24.47 4.91 -7.84
N SER A 227 23.71 5.06 -6.76
CA SER A 227 24.20 4.93 -5.38
C SER A 227 24.08 3.50 -4.81
N ILE A 228 23.46 2.57 -5.55
CA ILE A 228 23.23 1.20 -5.09
C ILE A 228 24.53 0.47 -4.79
N ALA A 229 24.52 -0.41 -3.80
CA ALA A 229 25.63 -1.27 -3.47
C ALA A 229 25.97 -2.27 -4.59
N TRP A 230 27.18 -2.82 -4.57
CA TRP A 230 27.54 -3.95 -5.43
C TRP A 230 26.58 -5.13 -5.20
N ARG A 231 25.99 -5.65 -6.29
CA ARG A 231 24.95 -6.71 -6.28
C ARG A 231 23.65 -6.31 -5.55
N GLY A 232 23.37 -5.02 -5.42
CA GLY A 232 22.13 -4.51 -4.82
C GLY A 232 20.89 -4.81 -5.67
N ARG A 233 19.72 -4.66 -5.05
CA ARG A 233 18.41 -4.89 -5.68
C ARG A 233 17.61 -3.58 -5.65
N TYR A 234 17.21 -3.11 -6.82
CA TYR A 234 16.33 -1.96 -6.98
C TYR A 234 14.91 -2.46 -7.23
N LEU A 235 14.02 -2.23 -6.29
CA LEU A 235 12.65 -2.69 -6.32
C LEU A 235 11.75 -1.63 -6.96
N VAL A 236 11.17 -1.97 -8.10
CA VAL A 236 10.21 -1.13 -8.82
C VAL A 236 8.82 -1.42 -8.24
N VAL A 237 8.36 -0.58 -7.30
CA VAL A 237 7.09 -0.75 -6.58
C VAL A 237 5.99 0.12 -7.17
N GLY A 238 6.31 1.33 -7.62
CA GLY A 238 5.34 2.25 -8.17
C GLY A 238 5.96 3.52 -8.75
N PHE A 239 5.08 4.41 -9.22
CA PHE A 239 5.46 5.65 -9.91
C PHE A 239 4.64 6.84 -9.37
N ALA A 240 4.65 7.04 -8.05
CA ALA A 240 3.86 8.10 -7.40
C ALA A 240 4.27 9.52 -7.83
N ALA A 241 5.48 9.71 -8.36
CA ALA A 241 5.91 10.97 -8.98
C ALA A 241 5.22 11.26 -10.32
N GLY A 242 4.63 10.23 -10.97
CA GLY A 242 3.95 10.30 -12.26
C GLY A 242 4.77 9.75 -13.41
N PRO A 243 5.89 10.37 -13.84
CA PRO A 243 6.69 9.87 -14.95
C PRO A 243 7.35 8.52 -14.63
N ILE A 244 7.24 7.57 -15.57
CA ILE A 244 7.98 6.30 -15.51
C ILE A 244 9.43 6.59 -15.88
N PRO A 245 10.42 6.27 -14.99
CA PRO A 245 11.81 6.58 -15.26
C PRO A 245 12.42 5.66 -16.32
N SER A 246 13.41 6.18 -17.04
CA SER A 246 14.28 5.39 -17.90
C SER A 246 15.64 5.24 -17.21
N LEU A 247 16.10 4.00 -17.01
CA LEU A 247 17.40 3.75 -16.40
C LEU A 247 18.39 3.24 -17.48
N PRO A 248 19.61 3.83 -17.55
CA PRO A 248 20.65 3.31 -18.42
C PRO A 248 21.08 1.90 -17.96
N LEU A 249 20.89 0.88 -18.78
CA LEU A 249 21.15 -0.53 -18.43
C LEU A 249 22.61 -0.82 -18.10
N ASN A 250 23.57 -0.02 -18.60
CA ASN A 250 24.97 -0.12 -18.23
C ASN A 250 25.22 0.11 -16.73
N LEU A 251 24.33 0.80 -16.03
CA LEU A 251 24.44 0.98 -14.58
C LEU A 251 24.25 -0.36 -13.84
N ALA A 252 23.28 -1.16 -14.28
CA ALA A 252 23.07 -2.49 -13.73
C ALA A 252 24.28 -3.40 -13.96
N LEU A 253 24.87 -3.36 -15.18
CA LEU A 253 26.11 -4.09 -15.51
C LEU A 253 27.26 -3.68 -14.59
N LEU A 254 27.52 -2.37 -14.44
CA LEU A 254 28.67 -1.84 -13.68
C LEU A 254 28.56 -2.11 -12.17
N LYS A 255 27.36 -2.25 -11.67
CA LYS A 255 27.08 -2.53 -10.25
C LYS A 255 26.81 -4.01 -9.96
N GLY A 256 26.69 -4.86 -11.00
CA GLY A 256 26.19 -6.22 -10.86
C GLY A 256 24.82 -6.25 -10.19
N ALA A 257 24.05 -5.14 -10.28
CA ALA A 257 22.80 -4.94 -9.58
C ALA A 257 21.61 -5.47 -10.37
N SER A 258 20.53 -5.77 -9.66
CA SER A 258 19.26 -6.23 -10.26
C SER A 258 18.20 -5.13 -10.21
N ILE A 259 17.40 -5.01 -11.28
CA ILE A 259 16.15 -4.26 -11.30
C ILE A 259 15.03 -5.28 -11.16
N VAL A 260 14.23 -5.17 -10.10
CA VAL A 260 13.27 -6.19 -9.68
C VAL A 260 11.86 -5.60 -9.66
N GLY A 261 10.98 -6.15 -10.49
CA GLY A 261 9.56 -5.75 -10.51
C GLY A 261 8.82 -6.26 -9.28
N VAL A 262 7.94 -5.43 -8.74
CA VAL A 262 7.07 -5.75 -7.61
C VAL A 262 5.62 -5.53 -8.03
N PHE A 263 4.89 -6.62 -8.28
CA PHE A 263 3.47 -6.56 -8.64
C PHE A 263 2.67 -7.55 -7.76
N TRP A 264 2.50 -7.16 -6.51
CA TRP A 264 1.84 -8.02 -5.51
C TRP A 264 0.43 -8.48 -5.93
N GLY A 265 -0.38 -7.62 -6.54
CA GLY A 265 -1.75 -8.01 -6.94
C GLY A 265 -1.77 -9.20 -7.91
N ASP A 266 -0.82 -9.28 -8.84
CA ASP A 266 -0.70 -10.41 -9.76
C ASP A 266 -0.07 -11.64 -9.07
N TYR A 267 0.88 -11.43 -8.16
CA TYR A 267 1.42 -12.48 -7.32
C TYR A 267 0.33 -13.14 -6.47
N ALA A 268 -0.51 -12.37 -5.78
CA ALA A 268 -1.59 -12.92 -4.97
C ALA A 268 -2.57 -13.79 -5.77
N ARG A 269 -2.82 -13.42 -7.04
CA ARG A 269 -3.66 -14.17 -7.95
C ARG A 269 -2.99 -15.44 -8.48
N ARG A 270 -1.69 -15.40 -8.81
CA ARG A 270 -0.94 -16.53 -9.39
C ARG A 270 -0.47 -17.52 -8.34
N GLU A 271 -0.15 -17.05 -7.15
CA GLU A 271 0.43 -17.82 -6.05
C GLU A 271 -0.40 -17.69 -4.76
N PRO A 272 -1.69 -18.08 -4.79
CA PRO A 272 -2.61 -17.84 -3.68
C PRO A 272 -2.18 -18.53 -2.37
N ALA A 273 -1.53 -19.67 -2.43
CA ALA A 273 -1.04 -20.37 -1.23
C ALA A 273 0.12 -19.60 -0.57
N SER A 274 1.08 -19.11 -1.35
CA SER A 274 2.20 -18.29 -0.86
C SER A 274 1.68 -16.97 -0.28
N ASN A 275 0.71 -16.33 -0.97
CA ASN A 275 0.07 -15.11 -0.48
C ASN A 275 -0.68 -15.36 0.85
N ALA A 276 -1.39 -16.47 1.00
CA ALA A 276 -2.07 -16.81 2.25
C ALA A 276 -1.06 -16.99 3.41
N ALA A 277 0.06 -17.69 3.19
CA ALA A 277 1.12 -17.84 4.18
C ALA A 277 1.72 -16.48 4.60
N MET A 278 1.97 -15.60 3.65
CA MET A 278 2.41 -14.22 3.89
C MET A 278 1.40 -13.44 4.75
N MET A 279 0.11 -13.54 4.47
CA MET A 279 -0.92 -12.84 5.25
C MET A 279 -0.99 -13.35 6.69
N VAL A 280 -0.79 -14.65 6.94
CA VAL A 280 -0.69 -15.23 8.28
C VAL A 280 0.53 -14.66 9.03
N GLU A 281 1.68 -14.57 8.37
CA GLU A 281 2.88 -13.98 8.98
C GLU A 281 2.67 -12.49 9.32
N LEU A 282 2.10 -11.72 8.43
CA LEU A 282 1.79 -10.30 8.66
C LEU A 282 0.80 -10.11 9.83
N ALA A 283 -0.25 -10.94 9.91
CA ALA A 283 -1.19 -10.91 11.02
C ALA A 283 -0.50 -11.24 12.36
N ARG A 284 0.40 -12.22 12.37
CA ARG A 284 1.23 -12.53 13.53
C ARG A 284 2.11 -11.35 13.94
N TRP A 285 2.82 -10.69 13.01
CA TRP A 285 3.65 -9.52 13.31
C TRP A 285 2.83 -8.34 13.84
N TYR A 286 1.60 -8.14 13.33
CA TYR A 286 0.68 -7.16 13.89
C TYR A 286 0.30 -7.50 15.34
N GLY A 287 -0.08 -8.75 15.61
CA GLY A 287 -0.41 -9.22 16.97
C GLY A 287 0.77 -9.13 17.95
N GLU A 288 2.00 -9.30 17.48
CA GLU A 288 3.25 -9.12 18.24
C GLU A 288 3.63 -7.62 18.42
N GLY A 289 2.89 -6.69 17.82
CA GLY A 289 3.19 -5.26 17.87
C GLY A 289 4.42 -4.83 17.05
N LYS A 290 4.94 -5.70 16.19
CA LYS A 290 6.10 -5.40 15.32
C LYS A 290 5.77 -4.46 14.18
N ILE A 291 4.54 -4.54 13.70
CA ILE A 291 4.02 -3.72 12.61
C ILE A 291 2.64 -3.19 12.96
N LYS A 292 2.36 -1.95 12.55
CA LYS A 292 1.05 -1.32 12.71
C LYS A 292 0.86 -0.23 11.66
N PRO A 293 -0.30 -0.16 10.96
CA PRO A 293 -0.58 0.91 10.02
C PRO A 293 -0.45 2.29 10.64
N VAL A 294 0.23 3.17 9.92
CA VAL A 294 0.28 4.58 10.27
C VAL A 294 -0.93 5.26 9.64
N ILE A 295 -1.84 5.72 10.46
CA ILE A 295 -3.04 6.44 10.03
C ILE A 295 -2.81 7.93 10.21
N ASP A 296 -2.84 8.68 9.13
CA ASP A 296 -2.75 10.14 9.12
C ASP A 296 -4.00 10.75 9.74
N SER A 297 -5.15 10.38 9.19
CA SER A 297 -6.45 10.81 9.70
C SER A 297 -7.57 9.86 9.28
N THR A 298 -8.67 9.93 10.02
CA THR A 298 -9.95 9.34 9.65
C THR A 298 -10.93 10.44 9.26
N MET A 299 -11.70 10.22 8.20
CA MET A 299 -12.70 11.17 7.70
C MET A 299 -14.03 10.44 7.42
N PRO A 300 -15.19 11.12 7.55
CA PRO A 300 -16.48 10.54 7.16
C PRO A 300 -16.48 10.09 5.70
N LEU A 301 -17.09 8.94 5.38
CA LEU A 301 -17.14 8.40 4.02
C LEU A 301 -17.73 9.40 3.01
N ALA A 302 -18.68 10.24 3.45
CA ALA A 302 -19.27 11.29 2.61
C ALA A 302 -18.27 12.37 2.18
N GLU A 303 -17.12 12.50 2.86
CA GLU A 303 -16.08 13.50 2.59
C GLU A 303 -14.94 12.98 1.69
N LEU A 304 -15.17 11.90 0.94
CA LEU A 304 -14.14 11.25 0.11
C LEU A 304 -13.39 12.23 -0.82
N LYS A 305 -14.08 13.20 -1.41
CA LYS A 305 -13.42 14.20 -2.28
C LYS A 305 -12.42 15.06 -1.53
N ALA A 306 -12.74 15.45 -0.29
CA ALA A 306 -11.82 16.19 0.58
C ALA A 306 -10.60 15.33 0.95
N ALA A 307 -10.79 14.04 1.21
CA ALA A 307 -9.70 13.10 1.48
C ALA A 307 -8.77 12.95 0.26
N TYR A 308 -9.31 12.86 -0.95
CA TYR A 308 -8.50 12.86 -2.17
C TYR A 308 -7.75 14.17 -2.39
N ALA A 309 -8.39 15.30 -2.11
CA ALA A 309 -7.72 16.61 -2.18
C ALA A 309 -6.56 16.67 -1.19
N HIS A 310 -6.75 16.21 0.06
CA HIS A 310 -5.69 16.12 1.06
C HIS A 310 -4.55 15.19 0.60
N MET A 311 -4.86 14.03 0.04
CA MET A 311 -3.84 13.15 -0.53
C MET A 311 -3.02 13.84 -1.64
N GLY A 312 -3.66 14.67 -2.46
CA GLY A 312 -3.03 15.45 -3.53
C GLY A 312 -2.04 16.52 -3.05
N THR A 313 -2.18 17.02 -1.81
CA THR A 313 -1.23 18.01 -1.24
C THR A 313 0.15 17.44 -0.96
N ARG A 314 0.32 16.13 -1.03
CA ARG A 314 1.52 15.39 -0.57
C ARG A 314 1.84 15.63 0.92
N GLY A 315 0.86 16.11 1.70
CA GLY A 315 0.98 16.32 3.16
C GLY A 315 0.86 15.04 3.98
N VAL A 316 0.13 14.07 3.47
CA VAL A 316 -0.24 12.82 4.16
C VAL A 316 0.96 12.04 4.70
N LYS A 317 0.81 11.53 5.92
CA LYS A 317 1.75 10.65 6.64
C LYS A 317 1.10 9.27 6.86
N GLY A 318 1.46 8.27 6.08
CA GLY A 318 0.81 6.96 6.13
C GLY A 318 -0.45 6.89 5.28
N LYS A 319 -1.60 6.58 5.91
CA LYS A 319 -2.88 6.29 5.22
C LYS A 319 -4.00 7.22 5.67
N LEU A 320 -4.85 7.60 4.72
CA LEU A 320 -6.16 8.20 4.96
C LEU A 320 -7.21 7.10 4.99
N VAL A 321 -8.10 7.13 5.98
CA VAL A 321 -9.15 6.12 6.16
C VAL A 321 -10.51 6.80 6.25
N MET A 322 -11.44 6.39 5.38
CA MET A 322 -12.83 6.78 5.43
C MET A 322 -13.56 5.89 6.42
N VAL A 323 -14.43 6.46 7.25
CA VAL A 323 -15.26 5.74 8.22
C VAL A 323 -16.75 5.98 7.95
N SER A 324 -17.55 4.94 8.16
CA SER A 324 -19.01 4.96 7.96
C SER A 324 -19.72 5.40 9.21
#